data_ad4ec646a7c64839fba0576ff14be554
#
_entry.id   ad4ec646a7c64839fba0576ff14be554
#
_cell.length_a   1.000
_cell.length_b   1.000
_cell.length_c   1.000
_cell.angle_alpha   90.00
_cell.angle_beta   90.00
_cell.angle_gamma   90.00
#
_symmetry.space_group_name_H-M   'P 1'
#
loop_
_entity.id
_entity.type
_entity.pdbx_description
1 polymer ?
#
loop_
_entity_poly.entity_id
_entity_poly.type
_entity_poly.pdbx_seq_one_letter_code
_entity_poly.pdbx_strand_id
1 'polypeptide(L)'
;MADMELSHLKPHGALYEMAAKQEHIAHAVADVGVHFKVPVFGLTGTLHEEIYTDRGLEFVPEFYADLFYDNDGNLMITREHNAVDPTDAASRCLRAIKDGLTQTIGGIDISVRAETICIHSDTPNVVEVARTLHEILTDQ
;
A
#
# COMPACT_ATOMS: atom_id res chain seq x y z
N MET A 1 9.67 -28.00 6.42
CA MET A 1 9.22 -26.61 6.56
C MET A 1 10.46 -25.75 6.58
N ALA A 2 10.60 -24.76 5.73
CA ALA A 2 11.77 -23.88 5.80
C ALA A 2 11.66 -23.05 7.09
N ASP A 3 12.70 -23.06 7.93
CA ASP A 3 12.84 -22.15 9.09
C ASP A 3 13.11 -20.72 8.57
N MET A 4 12.08 -20.10 8.03
CA MET A 4 12.14 -18.71 7.60
C MET A 4 11.39 -17.86 8.63
N GLU A 5 12.05 -16.82 9.10
CA GLU A 5 11.41 -15.81 9.93
C GLU A 5 10.43 -14.99 9.10
N LEU A 6 9.31 -14.61 9.70
CA LEU A 6 8.37 -13.68 9.07
C LEU A 6 9.00 -12.28 9.03
N SER A 7 8.98 -11.64 7.88
CA SER A 7 9.51 -10.28 7.71
C SER A 7 8.47 -9.19 8.03
N HIS A 8 7.23 -9.44 7.71
CA HIS A 8 6.13 -8.50 7.90
C HIS A 8 4.76 -9.20 7.82
N LEU A 9 3.74 -8.49 8.21
CA LEU A 9 2.34 -8.86 8.02
C LEU A 9 1.66 -7.87 7.07
N LYS A 10 0.92 -8.40 6.10
CA LYS A 10 0.10 -7.61 5.19
C LYS A 10 -1.24 -8.30 4.95
N PRO A 11 -2.37 -7.70 5.38
CA PRO A 11 -3.69 -8.13 4.95
C PRO A 11 -3.87 -7.96 3.44
N HIS A 12 -4.69 -8.77 2.81
CA HIS A 12 -4.93 -8.72 1.38
C HIS A 12 -6.43 -8.59 1.05
N GLY A 13 -6.71 -8.01 -0.12
CA GLY A 13 -8.05 -7.93 -0.69
C GLY A 13 -9.06 -7.27 0.25
N ALA A 14 -10.24 -7.86 0.39
CA ALA A 14 -11.32 -7.32 1.22
C ALA A 14 -10.92 -7.15 2.70
N LEU A 15 -10.08 -8.03 3.24
CA LEU A 15 -9.60 -7.91 4.62
C LEU A 15 -8.79 -6.64 4.83
N TYR A 16 -7.95 -6.26 3.87
CA TYR A 16 -7.18 -5.01 3.92
C TYR A 16 -8.11 -3.80 3.98
N GLU A 17 -9.07 -3.73 3.07
CA GLU A 17 -10.02 -2.61 3.03
C GLU A 17 -10.93 -2.55 4.27
N MET A 18 -11.38 -3.70 4.76
CA MET A 18 -12.18 -3.76 5.98
C MET A 18 -11.38 -3.31 7.21
N ALA A 19 -10.13 -3.70 7.33
CA ALA A 19 -9.26 -3.27 8.42
C ALA A 19 -8.94 -1.76 8.37
N ALA A 20 -8.90 -1.15 7.18
CA ALA A 20 -8.75 0.30 7.04
C ALA A 20 -9.95 1.11 7.59
N LYS A 21 -11.14 0.49 7.69
CA LYS A 21 -12.42 1.17 7.98
C LYS A 21 -13.15 0.65 9.23
N GLN A 22 -12.77 -0.50 9.77
CA GLN A 22 -13.48 -1.18 10.86
C GLN A 22 -12.52 -1.52 12.00
N GLU A 23 -12.69 -0.86 13.14
CA GLU A 23 -11.80 -1.00 14.31
C GLU A 23 -11.58 -2.45 14.74
N HIS A 24 -12.66 -3.24 14.87
CA HIS A 24 -12.55 -4.62 15.34
C HIS A 24 -11.73 -5.52 14.39
N ILE A 25 -11.76 -5.24 13.10
CA ILE A 25 -10.94 -5.93 12.09
C ILE A 25 -9.48 -5.47 12.19
N ALA A 26 -9.24 -4.16 12.30
CA ALA A 26 -7.90 -3.63 12.48
C ALA A 26 -7.24 -4.15 13.77
N HIS A 27 -7.99 -4.22 14.88
CA HIS A 27 -7.50 -4.81 16.12
C HIS A 27 -7.16 -6.30 15.97
N ALA A 28 -7.97 -7.07 15.26
CA ALA A 28 -7.70 -8.49 15.01
C ALA A 28 -6.40 -8.69 14.19
N VAL A 29 -6.17 -7.84 13.19
CA VAL A 29 -4.90 -7.84 12.42
C VAL A 29 -3.73 -7.44 13.31
N ALA A 30 -3.90 -6.39 14.13
CA ALA A 30 -2.88 -5.93 15.06
C ALA A 30 -2.48 -7.02 16.07
N ASP A 31 -3.45 -7.79 16.59
CA ASP A 31 -3.17 -8.92 17.50
C ASP A 31 -2.25 -9.96 16.86
N VAL A 32 -2.41 -10.23 15.56
CA VAL A 32 -1.50 -11.13 14.83
C VAL A 32 -0.10 -10.52 14.70
N GLY A 33 -0.01 -9.22 14.34
CA GLY A 33 1.28 -8.50 14.28
C GLY A 33 2.02 -8.52 15.62
N VAL A 34 1.32 -8.26 16.72
CA VAL A 34 1.88 -8.31 18.09
C VAL A 34 2.35 -9.73 18.43
N HIS A 35 1.57 -10.75 18.08
CA HIS A 35 1.92 -12.15 18.34
C HIS A 35 3.22 -12.55 17.63
N PHE A 36 3.37 -12.20 16.37
CA PHE A 36 4.55 -12.53 15.57
C PHE A 36 5.70 -11.53 15.71
N LYS A 37 5.46 -10.37 16.32
CA LYS A 37 6.45 -9.28 16.51
C LYS A 37 7.06 -8.81 15.19
N VAL A 38 6.21 -8.59 14.19
CA VAL A 38 6.62 -8.15 12.86
C VAL A 38 5.97 -6.82 12.49
N PRO A 39 6.59 -6.02 11.61
CA PRO A 39 5.98 -4.83 11.03
C PRO A 39 4.66 -5.16 10.31
N VAL A 40 3.75 -4.20 10.28
CA VAL A 40 2.47 -4.35 9.57
C VAL A 40 2.35 -3.28 8.49
N PHE A 41 2.12 -3.71 7.26
CA PHE A 41 1.93 -2.84 6.12
C PHE A 41 0.48 -2.34 6.07
N GLY A 42 0.31 -1.08 5.72
CA GLY A 42 -1.02 -0.50 5.65
C GLY A 42 -1.09 0.88 4.99
N LEU A 43 -2.32 1.36 4.84
CA LEU A 43 -2.63 2.63 4.21
C LEU A 43 -2.58 3.77 5.23
N THR A 44 -1.79 4.79 4.94
CA THR A 44 -1.67 6.01 5.75
C THR A 44 -3.01 6.73 5.88
N GLY A 45 -3.25 7.33 7.06
CA GLY A 45 -4.46 8.12 7.33
C GLY A 45 -5.72 7.28 7.54
N THR A 46 -5.57 5.98 7.77
CA THR A 46 -6.68 5.07 8.05
C THR A 46 -6.53 4.39 9.42
N LEU A 47 -7.50 3.55 9.80
CA LEU A 47 -7.40 2.75 11.02
C LEU A 47 -6.20 1.78 11.04
N HIS A 48 -5.59 1.49 9.90
CA HIS A 48 -4.32 0.77 9.86
C HIS A 48 -3.25 1.52 10.63
N GLU A 49 -3.00 2.77 10.28
CA GLU A 49 -1.96 3.57 10.92
C GLU A 49 -2.28 3.83 12.40
N GLU A 50 -3.51 4.27 12.68
CA GLU A 50 -3.95 4.59 14.02
C GLU A 50 -3.82 3.37 14.96
N ILE A 51 -4.50 2.28 14.64
CA ILE A 51 -4.59 1.12 15.54
C ILE A 51 -3.28 0.35 15.62
N TYR A 52 -2.56 0.18 14.49
CA TYR A 52 -1.30 -0.56 14.53
C TYR A 52 -0.24 0.20 15.34
N THR A 53 -0.18 1.52 15.20
CA THR A 53 0.72 2.37 15.98
C THR A 53 0.35 2.37 17.46
N ASP A 54 -0.93 2.52 17.80
CA ASP A 54 -1.42 2.49 19.18
C ASP A 54 -1.15 1.14 19.88
N ARG A 55 -1.10 0.06 19.09
CA ARG A 55 -0.73 -1.28 19.57
C ARG A 55 0.79 -1.50 19.67
N GLY A 56 1.59 -0.47 19.38
CA GLY A 56 3.05 -0.52 19.44
C GLY A 56 3.71 -1.31 18.34
N LEU A 57 3.00 -1.53 17.22
CA LEU A 57 3.56 -2.16 16.03
C LEU A 57 4.33 -1.14 15.18
N GLU A 58 5.36 -1.61 14.51
CA GLU A 58 5.98 -0.86 13.43
C GLU A 58 5.01 -0.83 12.25
N PHE A 59 4.46 0.36 11.97
CA PHE A 59 3.58 0.58 10.82
C PHE A 59 4.42 0.99 9.62
N VAL A 60 4.25 0.27 8.50
CA VAL A 60 4.95 0.57 7.25
C VAL A 60 3.94 1.05 6.21
N PRO A 61 4.00 2.34 5.84
CA PRO A 61 3.08 2.92 4.87
C PRO A 61 3.26 2.34 3.47
N GLU A 62 2.17 1.89 2.87
CA GLU A 62 2.13 1.40 1.50
C GLU A 62 1.58 2.44 0.52
N PHE A 63 2.19 2.51 -0.65
CA PHE A 63 1.66 3.22 -1.81
C PHE A 63 1.34 2.23 -2.94
N TYR A 64 0.26 2.49 -3.67
CA TYR A 64 -0.24 1.61 -4.72
C TYR A 64 0.07 2.19 -6.10
N ALA A 65 0.97 1.52 -6.84
CA ALA A 65 1.41 1.98 -8.16
C ALA A 65 0.34 1.80 -9.24
N ASP A 66 -0.47 0.76 -9.12
CA ASP A 66 -1.45 0.33 -10.11
C ASP A 66 -2.91 0.61 -9.74
N LEU A 67 -3.14 1.28 -8.61
CA LEU A 67 -4.45 1.77 -8.20
C LEU A 67 -4.46 3.31 -8.11
N PHE A 68 -5.66 3.86 -8.11
CA PHE A 68 -5.89 5.30 -7.97
C PHE A 68 -6.56 5.61 -6.63
N TYR A 69 -6.50 6.87 -6.25
CA TYR A 69 -7.14 7.39 -5.05
C TYR A 69 -8.31 8.30 -5.42
N ASP A 70 -9.39 8.23 -4.67
CA ASP A 70 -10.46 9.22 -4.73
C ASP A 70 -10.05 10.53 -4.05
N ASN A 71 -10.91 11.55 -4.11
CA ASN A 71 -10.61 12.87 -3.54
C ASN A 71 -10.54 12.88 -2.01
N ASP A 72 -11.02 11.84 -1.36
CA ASP A 72 -10.98 11.65 0.09
C ASP A 72 -9.76 10.82 0.53
N GLY A 73 -8.93 10.38 -0.42
CA GLY A 73 -7.73 9.58 -0.17
C GLY A 73 -7.99 8.07 -0.03
N ASN A 74 -9.20 7.60 -0.34
CA ASN A 74 -9.47 6.17 -0.33
C ASN A 74 -8.97 5.50 -1.62
N LEU A 75 -8.49 4.26 -1.49
CA LEU A 75 -8.16 3.44 -2.65
C LEU A 75 -9.41 3.09 -3.45
N MET A 76 -9.30 3.26 -4.76
CA MET A 76 -10.33 2.85 -5.71
C MET A 76 -10.07 1.41 -6.14
N ILE A 77 -10.70 0.47 -5.47
CA ILE A 77 -10.59 -0.96 -5.77
C ILE A 77 -11.69 -1.33 -6.75
N THR A 78 -11.30 -1.84 -7.91
CA THR A 78 -12.22 -2.35 -8.95
C THR A 78 -12.15 -3.87 -9.01
N ARG A 79 -13.24 -4.53 -9.46
CA ARG A 79 -13.25 -5.99 -9.62
C ARG A 79 -12.39 -6.48 -10.78
N GLU A 80 -12.20 -5.63 -11.76
CA GLU A 80 -11.36 -5.90 -12.93
C GLU A 80 -10.28 -4.84 -12.98
N HIS A 81 -9.04 -5.27 -13.04
CA HIS A 81 -7.91 -4.38 -13.19
C HIS A 81 -7.63 -4.15 -14.66
N ASN A 82 -7.42 -2.89 -15.02
CA ASN A 82 -6.97 -2.50 -16.34
C ASN A 82 -5.44 -2.43 -16.35
N ALA A 83 -4.86 -2.54 -17.55
CA ALA A 83 -3.45 -2.22 -17.74
C ALA A 83 -3.19 -0.75 -17.38
N VAL A 84 -2.06 -0.49 -16.72
CA VAL A 84 -1.62 0.86 -16.37
C VAL A 84 -0.39 1.24 -17.18
N ASP A 85 -0.20 2.53 -17.44
CA ASP A 85 1.02 3.02 -18.06
C ASP A 85 2.19 2.86 -17.08
N PRO A 86 3.24 2.07 -17.40
CA PRO A 86 4.34 1.82 -16.47
C PRO A 86 5.12 3.10 -16.11
N THR A 87 5.24 4.05 -17.05
CA THR A 87 5.95 5.30 -16.82
C THR A 87 5.15 6.23 -15.90
N ASP A 88 3.83 6.28 -16.07
CA ASP A 88 2.94 7.02 -15.19
C ASP A 88 2.95 6.42 -13.77
N ALA A 89 2.82 5.11 -13.65
CA ALA A 89 2.91 4.41 -12.37
C ALA A 89 4.23 4.72 -11.65
N ALA A 90 5.35 4.67 -12.35
CA ALA A 90 6.66 4.99 -11.79
C ALA A 90 6.78 6.46 -11.38
N SER A 91 6.28 7.39 -12.20
CA SER A 91 6.27 8.82 -11.88
C SER A 91 5.45 9.13 -10.64
N ARG A 92 4.30 8.49 -10.47
CA ARG A 92 3.45 8.62 -9.29
C ARG A 92 4.15 8.07 -8.04
N CYS A 93 4.83 6.92 -8.14
CA CYS A 93 5.61 6.36 -7.05
C CYS A 93 6.77 7.27 -6.64
N LEU A 94 7.52 7.82 -7.59
CA LEU A 94 8.59 8.76 -7.30
C LEU A 94 8.07 10.02 -6.58
N ARG A 95 6.94 10.54 -7.03
CA ARG A 95 6.31 11.70 -6.41
C ARG A 95 5.84 11.39 -4.98
N ALA A 96 5.25 10.21 -4.77
CA ALA A 96 4.86 9.76 -3.44
C ALA A 96 6.06 9.63 -2.50
N ILE A 97 7.18 9.09 -2.97
CA ILE A 97 8.41 8.90 -2.18
C ILE A 97 9.11 10.23 -1.89
N LYS A 98 9.28 11.09 -2.92
CA LYS A 98 10.10 12.31 -2.81
C LYS A 98 9.34 13.49 -2.21
N ASP A 99 8.08 13.66 -2.62
CA ASP A 99 7.29 14.85 -2.31
C ASP A 99 6.21 14.55 -1.25
N GLY A 100 5.93 13.26 -0.97
CA GLY A 100 4.84 12.86 -0.10
C GLY A 100 3.45 13.20 -0.66
N LEU A 101 3.33 13.24 -1.99
CA LEU A 101 2.11 13.64 -2.69
C LEU A 101 1.73 12.65 -3.80
N THR A 102 0.43 12.49 -4.02
CA THR A 102 -0.11 11.85 -5.22
C THR A 102 -1.34 12.60 -5.72
N GLN A 103 -1.61 12.49 -7.02
CA GLN A 103 -2.81 13.06 -7.61
C GLN A 103 -3.96 12.05 -7.56
N THR A 104 -5.11 12.50 -7.12
CA THR A 104 -6.36 11.74 -7.12
C THR A 104 -6.93 11.65 -8.54
N ILE A 105 -7.93 10.79 -8.74
CA ILE A 105 -8.65 10.70 -10.02
C ILE A 105 -9.36 12.01 -10.37
N GLY A 106 -9.69 12.83 -9.39
CA GLY A 106 -10.28 14.17 -9.58
C GLY A 106 -9.24 15.28 -9.87
N GLY A 107 -7.95 14.94 -9.98
CA GLY A 107 -6.89 15.89 -10.27
C GLY A 107 -6.41 16.71 -9.08
N ILE A 108 -6.82 16.36 -7.85
CA ILE A 108 -6.42 17.03 -6.62
C ILE A 108 -5.20 16.33 -6.03
N ASP A 109 -4.22 17.06 -5.53
CA ASP A 109 -3.09 16.51 -4.80
C ASP A 109 -3.48 16.20 -3.36
N ILE A 110 -3.16 15.00 -2.92
CA ILE A 110 -3.29 14.56 -1.53
C ILE A 110 -1.95 14.13 -0.96
N SER A 111 -1.81 14.31 0.35
CA SER A 111 -0.62 13.82 1.06
C SER A 111 -0.66 12.31 1.22
N VAL A 112 0.47 11.66 0.94
CA VAL A 112 0.66 10.22 1.12
C VAL A 112 2.03 9.94 1.73
N ARG A 113 2.19 8.73 2.29
CA ARG A 113 3.50 8.21 2.68
C ARG A 113 3.74 6.91 1.93
N ALA A 114 4.97 6.71 1.48
CA ALA A 114 5.36 5.55 0.68
C ALA A 114 6.72 5.03 1.17
N GLU A 115 6.70 4.05 2.05
CA GLU A 115 7.88 3.30 2.47
C GLU A 115 7.96 1.93 1.76
N THR A 116 6.84 1.48 1.21
CA THR A 116 6.76 0.32 0.33
C THR A 116 5.79 0.58 -0.82
N ILE A 117 6.02 -0.08 -1.95
CA ILE A 117 5.18 0.04 -3.14
C ILE A 117 4.48 -1.30 -3.40
N CYS A 118 3.17 -1.24 -3.52
CA CYS A 118 2.34 -2.39 -3.88
C CYS A 118 1.96 -2.35 -5.35
N ILE A 119 2.02 -3.53 -5.99
CA ILE A 119 1.46 -3.82 -7.30
C ILE A 119 0.71 -5.15 -7.23
N HIS A 120 -0.34 -5.29 -8.03
CA HIS A 120 -1.20 -6.47 -8.00
C HIS A 120 -0.89 -7.43 -9.14
N SER A 121 -0.86 -8.73 -8.82
CA SER A 121 -0.52 -9.78 -9.80
C SER A 121 -1.58 -9.99 -10.90
N ASP A 122 -2.78 -9.49 -10.71
CA ASP A 122 -3.90 -9.51 -11.64
C ASP A 122 -4.02 -8.24 -12.51
N THR A 123 -3.12 -7.27 -12.34
CA THR A 123 -2.93 -6.17 -13.28
C THR A 123 -2.34 -6.73 -14.59
N PRO A 124 -3.00 -6.55 -15.76
CA PRO A 124 -2.65 -7.27 -16.99
C PRO A 124 -1.20 -7.15 -17.45
N ASN A 125 -0.57 -5.99 -17.21
CA ASN A 125 0.83 -5.73 -17.59
C ASN A 125 1.77 -5.58 -16.36
N VAL A 126 1.46 -6.26 -15.27
CA VAL A 126 2.19 -6.12 -13.98
C VAL A 126 3.70 -6.34 -14.10
N VAL A 127 4.15 -7.27 -14.94
CA VAL A 127 5.59 -7.56 -15.13
C VAL A 127 6.33 -6.36 -15.72
N GLU A 128 5.69 -5.65 -16.66
CA GLU A 128 6.25 -4.44 -17.27
C GLU A 128 6.30 -3.30 -16.23
N VAL A 129 5.20 -3.11 -15.50
CA VAL A 129 5.12 -2.12 -14.40
C VAL A 129 6.20 -2.39 -13.36
N ALA A 130 6.35 -3.63 -12.89
CA ALA A 130 7.35 -4.02 -11.90
C ALA A 130 8.78 -3.75 -12.39
N ARG A 131 9.08 -4.04 -13.64
CA ARG A 131 10.40 -3.79 -14.24
C ARG A 131 10.69 -2.30 -14.29
N THR A 132 9.77 -1.49 -14.81
CA THR A 132 9.94 -0.04 -14.90
C THR A 132 10.11 0.59 -13.51
N LEU A 133 9.31 0.16 -12.53
CA LEU A 133 9.47 0.61 -11.14
C LEU A 133 10.84 0.25 -10.58
N HIS A 134 11.30 -1.00 -10.77
CA HIS A 134 12.60 -1.44 -10.29
C HIS A 134 13.73 -0.60 -10.88
N GLU A 135 13.74 -0.40 -12.20
CA GLU A 135 14.75 0.41 -12.89
C GLU A 135 14.78 1.86 -12.35
N ILE A 136 13.62 2.50 -12.24
CA ILE A 136 13.54 3.89 -11.79
C ILE A 136 13.88 4.06 -10.30
N LEU A 137 13.51 3.12 -9.44
CA LEU A 137 13.76 3.21 -8.01
C LEU A 137 15.19 2.81 -7.62
N THR A 138 15.88 2.01 -8.44
CA THR A 138 17.28 1.63 -8.18
C THR A 138 18.31 2.61 -8.74
N ASP A 139 17.91 3.45 -9.69
CA ASP A 139 18.77 4.48 -10.29
C ASP A 139 18.80 5.82 -9.51
N GLN A 140 18.27 5.85 -8.27
CA GLN A 140 18.14 7.07 -7.44
C GLN A 140 19.31 7.29 -6.49
#